data_17419a6a50bf1d73cc9dd86c4d6acc0f
#
_entry.id   17419a6a50bf1d73cc9dd86c4d6acc0f
#
_cell.length_a   1.000
_cell.length_b   1.000
_cell.length_c   1.000
_cell.angle_alpha   90.00
_cell.angle_beta   90.00
_cell.angle_gamma   90.00
#
_symmetry.space_group_name_H-M   'P 1'
#
loop_
_entity.id
_entity.type
_entity.pdbx_description
1 polymer ?
#
loop_
_entity_poly.entity_id
_entity_poly.type
_entity_poly.pdbx_seq_one_letter_code
_entity_poly.pdbx_strand_id
1 'polypeptide(L)'
;MKTWIKLALLSVVAVMLAACGKKEKIPLPYALQSDRIWMDVHHGEKTELDPHNTVTAVYHFDGKGNVLAYTGLDLDLGDLGGKNEKQILELAQKQFERNFYRHKQQLREKLEVQLEVKCTLSSRQENK
;
A
#
# COMPACT_ATOMS: atom_id res chain seq x y z
N MET A 1 16.71 44.86 -27.11
CA MET A 1 16.48 43.40 -27.27
C MET A 1 17.07 42.54 -26.14
N LYS A 2 18.21 42.83 -25.59
CA LYS A 2 18.84 42.03 -24.52
C LYS A 2 18.12 42.08 -23.17
N THR A 3 17.38 43.12 -22.85
CA THR A 3 16.63 43.30 -21.61
C THR A 3 15.32 42.52 -21.59
N TRP A 4 14.67 42.34 -22.71
CA TRP A 4 13.42 41.61 -22.84
C TRP A 4 13.58 40.10 -22.66
N ILE A 5 14.71 39.55 -23.13
CA ILE A 5 15.05 38.14 -22.99
C ILE A 5 15.36 37.81 -21.53
N LYS A 6 15.96 38.72 -20.77
CA LYS A 6 16.23 38.54 -19.35
C LYS A 6 14.93 38.53 -18.51
N LEU A 7 13.99 39.40 -18.87
CA LEU A 7 12.66 39.45 -18.22
C LEU A 7 11.84 38.19 -18.51
N ALA A 8 11.88 37.69 -19.75
CA ALA A 8 11.19 36.45 -20.11
C ALA A 8 11.80 35.23 -19.39
N LEU A 9 13.11 35.14 -19.26
CA LEU A 9 13.80 34.08 -18.52
C LEU A 9 13.49 34.11 -17.01
N LEU A 10 13.42 35.31 -16.42
CA LEU A 10 13.04 35.46 -15.00
C LEU A 10 11.60 35.02 -14.72
N SER A 11 10.66 35.30 -15.66
CA SER A 11 9.27 34.89 -15.52
C SER A 11 9.12 33.36 -15.63
N VAL A 12 9.86 32.67 -16.49
CA VAL A 12 9.84 31.21 -16.63
C VAL A 12 10.43 30.55 -15.39
N VAL A 13 11.50 31.08 -14.81
CA VAL A 13 12.07 30.55 -13.56
C VAL A 13 11.13 30.75 -12.38
N ALA A 14 10.43 31.88 -12.30
CA ALA A 14 9.42 32.12 -11.24
C ALA A 14 8.23 31.18 -11.34
N VAL A 15 7.79 30.83 -12.54
CA VAL A 15 6.72 29.84 -12.77
C VAL A 15 7.19 28.42 -12.39
N MET A 16 8.43 28.06 -12.69
CA MET A 16 9.00 26.76 -12.29
C MET A 16 9.15 26.60 -10.77
N LEU A 17 9.51 27.68 -10.07
CA LEU A 17 9.63 27.67 -8.60
C LEU A 17 8.26 27.65 -7.90
N ALA A 18 7.21 28.21 -8.49
CA ALA A 18 5.86 28.16 -7.97
C ALA A 18 5.22 26.75 -8.13
N ALA A 19 5.66 25.96 -9.10
CA ALA A 19 5.17 24.59 -9.31
C ALA A 19 5.75 23.59 -8.30
N CYS A 20 6.89 23.88 -7.66
CA CYS A 20 7.54 22.98 -6.69
C CYS A 20 6.99 23.02 -5.24
N GLY A 21 6.05 23.91 -4.93
CA GLY A 21 5.65 24.20 -3.54
C GLY A 21 4.24 23.84 -3.13
N LYS A 22 3.36 23.44 -4.02
CA LYS A 22 2.00 23.04 -3.68
C LYS A 22 1.91 21.52 -3.64
N LYS A 23 1.77 20.95 -2.44
CA LYS A 23 1.25 19.60 -2.27
C LYS A 23 -0.20 19.62 -2.79
N GLU A 24 -0.38 19.43 -4.08
CA GLU A 24 -1.70 19.31 -4.65
C GLU A 24 -2.32 18.03 -4.09
N LYS A 25 -3.36 18.20 -3.29
CA LYS A 25 -4.23 17.08 -2.90
C LYS A 25 -4.93 16.64 -4.17
N ILE A 26 -4.50 15.53 -4.73
CA ILE A 26 -5.15 14.94 -5.90
C ILE A 26 -6.53 14.45 -5.46
N PRO A 27 -7.62 14.96 -6.06
CA PRO A 27 -8.97 14.51 -5.70
C PRO A 27 -9.11 13.01 -5.96
N LEU A 28 -9.76 12.29 -5.05
CA LEU A 28 -10.01 10.85 -5.17
C LEU A 28 -10.60 10.45 -6.54
N PRO A 29 -11.57 11.20 -7.13
CA PRO A 29 -12.06 10.88 -8.48
C PRO A 29 -11.00 10.88 -9.56
N TYR A 30 -9.98 11.71 -9.44
CA TYR A 30 -8.86 11.74 -10.39
C TYR A 30 -7.93 10.54 -10.21
N ALA A 31 -7.69 10.13 -8.97
CA ALA A 31 -6.92 8.93 -8.67
C ALA A 31 -7.57 7.67 -9.26
N LEU A 32 -8.90 7.57 -9.18
CA LEU A 32 -9.68 6.47 -9.75
C LEU A 32 -9.65 6.39 -11.28
N GLN A 33 -9.35 7.50 -11.94
CA GLN A 33 -9.27 7.60 -13.41
C GLN A 33 -7.84 7.43 -13.95
N SER A 34 -6.85 7.36 -13.06
CA SER A 34 -5.45 7.17 -13.45
C SER A 34 -5.05 5.71 -13.36
N ASP A 35 -4.34 5.22 -14.38
CA ASP A 35 -3.69 3.91 -14.33
C ASP A 35 -2.38 4.05 -13.52
N ARG A 36 -2.50 3.94 -12.20
CA ARG A 36 -1.39 4.13 -11.25
C ARG A 36 -1.55 3.32 -9.99
N ILE A 37 -0.44 3.14 -9.31
CA ILE A 37 -0.42 2.55 -7.97
C ILE A 37 -0.44 3.64 -6.89
N TRP A 38 -1.08 3.32 -5.78
CA TRP A 38 -1.12 4.10 -4.56
C TRP A 38 -0.73 3.20 -3.40
N MET A 39 -0.05 3.77 -2.43
CA MET A 39 0.41 3.02 -1.26
C MET A 39 -0.09 3.69 0.00
N ASP A 40 -0.53 2.88 0.95
CA ASP A 40 -0.77 3.31 2.32
C ASP A 40 0.48 3.05 3.13
N VAL A 41 1.05 4.12 3.71
CA VAL A 41 2.31 4.07 4.43
C VAL A 41 2.07 4.45 5.88
N HIS A 42 2.36 3.54 6.78
CA HIS A 42 2.34 3.83 8.20
C HIS A 42 3.64 4.52 8.63
N HIS A 43 3.55 5.78 9.02
CA HIS A 43 4.71 6.63 9.37
C HIS A 43 4.75 7.04 10.85
N GLY A 44 3.91 6.46 11.71
CA GLY A 44 3.85 6.81 13.13
C GLY A 44 3.54 8.30 13.35
N GLU A 45 4.19 8.92 14.33
CA GLU A 45 4.01 10.34 14.65
C GLU A 45 4.83 11.28 13.76
N LYS A 46 5.72 10.77 12.93
CA LYS A 46 6.57 11.57 12.04
C LYS A 46 5.80 12.00 10.80
N THR A 47 5.95 13.24 10.41
CA THR A 47 5.34 13.82 9.21
C THR A 47 6.15 13.56 7.93
N GLU A 48 7.38 13.10 8.06
CA GLU A 48 8.29 12.82 6.95
C GLU A 48 8.34 11.32 6.67
N LEU A 49 8.38 10.98 5.40
CA LEU A 49 8.54 9.59 4.95
C LEU A 49 9.99 9.15 5.19
N ASP A 50 10.15 8.04 5.89
CA ASP A 50 11.41 7.39 6.21
C ASP A 50 11.49 6.07 5.44
N PRO A 51 12.66 5.63 4.93
CA PRO A 51 12.81 4.32 4.31
C PRO A 51 12.33 3.14 5.16
N HIS A 52 12.36 3.28 6.49
CA HIS A 52 11.88 2.27 7.43
C HIS A 52 10.37 2.36 7.71
N ASN A 53 9.65 3.28 7.08
CA ASN A 53 8.20 3.28 7.20
C ASN A 53 7.60 2.04 6.52
N THR A 54 6.55 1.52 7.13
CA THR A 54 5.89 0.30 6.65
C THR A 54 4.79 0.61 5.65
N VAL A 55 4.84 -0.03 4.49
CA VAL A 55 3.75 -0.03 3.52
C VAL A 55 2.76 -1.12 3.91
N THR A 56 1.55 -0.72 4.27
CA THR A 56 0.49 -1.60 4.78
C THR A 56 -0.51 -2.02 3.72
N ALA A 57 -0.62 -1.24 2.64
CA ALA A 57 -1.46 -1.57 1.50
C ALA A 57 -0.91 -0.98 0.20
N VAL A 58 -1.19 -1.68 -0.90
CA VAL A 58 -0.91 -1.22 -2.26
C VAL A 58 -2.18 -1.36 -3.09
N TYR A 59 -2.56 -0.28 -3.76
CA TYR A 59 -3.75 -0.19 -4.60
C TYR A 59 -3.32 0.08 -6.04
N HIS A 60 -3.85 -0.66 -6.98
CA HIS A 60 -3.67 -0.41 -8.41
C HIS A 60 -5.01 -0.05 -9.03
N PHE A 61 -5.11 1.16 -9.57
CA PHE A 61 -6.25 1.62 -10.34
C PHE A 61 -5.96 1.42 -11.82
N ASP A 62 -6.89 0.84 -12.56
CA ASP A 62 -6.72 0.54 -13.98
C ASP A 62 -7.16 1.69 -14.92
N GLY A 63 -7.51 2.85 -14.38
CA GLY A 63 -8.05 3.98 -15.11
C GLY A 63 -9.47 3.80 -15.67
N LYS A 64 -10.10 2.64 -15.42
CA LYS A 64 -11.46 2.28 -15.89
C LYS A 64 -12.47 2.17 -14.75
N GLY A 65 -12.05 2.55 -13.54
CA GLY A 65 -12.87 2.47 -12.34
C GLY A 65 -12.71 1.18 -11.54
N ASN A 66 -11.82 0.27 -11.93
CA ASN A 66 -11.49 -0.90 -11.13
C ASN A 66 -10.28 -0.64 -10.25
N VAL A 67 -10.26 -1.27 -9.09
CA VAL A 67 -9.15 -1.24 -8.15
C VAL A 67 -8.77 -2.66 -7.75
N LEU A 68 -7.48 -2.94 -7.79
CA LEU A 68 -6.88 -4.13 -7.20
C LEU A 68 -6.18 -3.70 -5.91
N ALA A 69 -6.53 -4.31 -4.79
CA ALA A 69 -6.00 -3.95 -3.48
C ALA A 69 -5.29 -5.14 -2.83
N TYR A 70 -4.04 -4.93 -2.44
CA TYR A 70 -3.29 -5.81 -1.57
C TYR A 70 -3.15 -5.15 -0.20
N THR A 71 -3.78 -5.70 0.82
CA THR A 71 -3.82 -5.16 2.18
C THR A 71 -3.17 -6.11 3.19
N GLY A 72 -2.90 -5.61 4.39
CA GLY A 72 -2.23 -6.40 5.42
C GLY A 72 -0.78 -6.71 5.06
N LEU A 73 -0.14 -5.79 4.33
CA LEU A 73 1.27 -5.89 3.97
C LEU A 73 2.15 -5.40 5.12
N ASP A 74 3.41 -5.80 5.08
CA ASP A 74 4.48 -5.38 5.97
C ASP A 74 5.76 -5.27 5.13
N LEU A 75 5.78 -4.25 4.27
CA LEU A 75 6.90 -3.96 3.36
C LEU A 75 7.60 -2.68 3.82
N ASP A 76 8.93 -2.71 3.88
CA ASP A 76 9.71 -1.50 4.08
C ASP A 76 9.62 -0.59 2.85
N LEU A 77 9.33 0.68 3.06
CA LEU A 77 9.28 1.66 1.98
C LEU A 77 10.62 1.75 1.24
N GLY A 78 11.74 1.59 1.95
CA GLY A 78 13.08 1.56 1.39
C GLY A 78 13.30 0.41 0.40
N ASP A 79 12.70 -0.75 0.64
CA ASP A 79 12.80 -1.91 -0.24
C ASP A 79 12.06 -1.70 -1.58
N LEU A 80 11.17 -0.74 -1.64
CA LEU A 80 10.45 -0.35 -2.85
C LEU A 80 11.21 0.69 -3.68
N GLY A 81 12.25 1.30 -3.10
CA GLY A 81 13.09 2.30 -3.77
C GLY A 81 13.72 1.73 -5.03
N GLY A 82 13.67 2.50 -6.12
CA GLY A 82 14.22 2.11 -7.42
C GLY A 82 13.44 1.04 -8.18
N LYS A 83 12.31 0.55 -7.65
CA LYS A 83 11.43 -0.39 -8.33
C LYS A 83 10.37 0.34 -9.14
N ASN A 84 10.01 -0.24 -10.29
CA ASN A 84 8.88 0.24 -11.09
C ASN A 84 7.54 -0.28 -10.52
N GLU A 85 6.41 0.28 -10.98
CA GLU A 85 5.08 -0.07 -10.51
C GLU A 85 4.78 -1.57 -10.62
N LYS A 86 5.20 -2.22 -11.71
CA LYS A 86 5.00 -3.65 -11.92
C LYS A 86 5.74 -4.48 -10.86
N GLN A 87 6.98 -4.13 -10.56
CA GLN A 87 7.79 -4.82 -9.54
C GLN A 87 7.20 -4.62 -8.14
N ILE A 88 6.66 -3.44 -7.85
CA ILE A 88 5.98 -3.15 -6.58
C ILE A 88 4.71 -4.01 -6.45
N LEU A 89 3.91 -4.11 -7.51
CA LEU A 89 2.70 -4.96 -7.51
C LEU A 89 3.04 -6.43 -7.33
N GLU A 90 4.08 -6.93 -7.99
CA GLU A 90 4.54 -8.33 -7.84
C GLU A 90 4.98 -8.63 -6.39
N LEU A 91 5.69 -7.69 -5.74
CA LEU A 91 6.08 -7.83 -4.34
C LEU A 91 4.87 -7.82 -3.40
N ALA A 92 3.95 -6.89 -3.62
CA ALA A 92 2.72 -6.78 -2.84
C ALA A 92 1.86 -8.04 -2.96
N GLN A 93 1.67 -8.56 -4.18
CA GLN A 93 0.96 -9.81 -4.43
C GLN A 93 1.62 -10.98 -3.70
N LYS A 94 2.92 -11.13 -3.85
CA LYS A 94 3.69 -12.22 -3.24
C LYS A 94 3.58 -12.23 -1.72
N GLN A 95 3.64 -11.06 -1.10
CA GLN A 95 3.50 -10.95 0.35
C GLN A 95 2.05 -11.19 0.79
N PHE A 96 1.08 -10.64 0.06
CA PHE A 96 -0.34 -10.87 0.32
C PHE A 96 -0.68 -12.35 0.29
N GLU A 97 -0.28 -13.09 -0.74
CA GLU A 97 -0.49 -14.52 -0.85
C GLU A 97 0.15 -15.29 0.31
N ARG A 98 1.39 -14.95 0.68
CA ARG A 98 2.10 -15.56 1.82
C ARG A 98 1.33 -15.35 3.12
N ASN A 99 0.85 -14.14 3.38
CA ASN A 99 0.11 -13.80 4.58
C ASN A 99 -1.26 -14.50 4.60
N PHE A 100 -1.92 -14.59 3.45
CA PHE A 100 -3.18 -15.28 3.30
C PHE A 100 -3.04 -16.78 3.62
N TYR A 101 -2.05 -17.45 3.06
CA TYR A 101 -1.80 -18.87 3.34
C TYR A 101 -1.44 -19.11 4.81
N ARG A 102 -0.63 -18.26 5.42
CA ARG A 102 -0.28 -18.35 6.84
C ARG A 102 -1.52 -18.20 7.71
N HIS A 103 -2.37 -17.23 7.43
CA HIS A 103 -3.60 -17.01 8.19
C HIS A 103 -4.59 -18.17 8.04
N LYS A 104 -4.74 -18.69 6.82
CA LYS A 104 -5.55 -19.88 6.54
C LYS A 104 -5.07 -21.10 7.34
N GLN A 105 -3.77 -21.30 7.42
CA GLN A 105 -3.17 -22.39 8.18
C GLN A 105 -3.43 -22.26 9.69
N GLN A 106 -3.26 -21.07 10.24
CA GLN A 106 -3.56 -20.77 11.65
C GLN A 106 -5.04 -20.99 12.00
N LEU A 107 -5.96 -20.62 11.12
CA LEU A 107 -7.40 -20.87 11.30
C LEU A 107 -7.70 -22.36 11.30
N ARG A 108 -7.06 -23.13 10.45
CA ARG A 108 -7.20 -24.57 10.36
C ARG A 108 -6.75 -25.25 11.66
N GLU A 109 -5.58 -24.91 12.15
CA GLU A 109 -5.04 -25.41 13.42
C GLU A 109 -5.96 -25.09 14.61
N LYS A 110 -6.49 -23.86 14.69
CA LYS A 110 -7.45 -23.47 15.72
C LYS A 110 -8.75 -24.27 15.65
N LEU A 111 -9.27 -24.53 14.46
CA LEU A 111 -10.48 -25.32 14.24
C LEU A 111 -10.27 -26.78 14.65
N GLU A 112 -9.13 -27.38 14.30
CA GLU A 112 -8.80 -28.76 14.69
C GLU A 112 -8.72 -28.91 16.21
N VAL A 113 -8.03 -27.99 16.89
CA VAL A 113 -7.98 -27.97 18.37
C VAL A 113 -9.37 -27.83 18.99
N GLN A 114 -10.22 -26.97 18.46
CA GLN A 114 -11.59 -26.82 18.97
C GLN A 114 -12.45 -28.07 18.78
N LEU A 115 -12.29 -28.76 17.66
CA LEU A 115 -12.99 -30.01 17.39
C LEU A 115 -12.54 -31.14 18.34
N GLU A 116 -11.23 -31.28 18.57
CA GLU A 116 -10.69 -32.26 19.53
C GLU A 116 -11.22 -32.02 20.95
N VAL A 117 -11.24 -30.78 21.42
CA VAL A 117 -11.79 -30.42 22.73
C VAL A 117 -13.28 -30.77 22.82
N LYS A 118 -14.08 -30.50 21.80
CA LYS A 118 -15.49 -30.84 21.76
C LYS A 118 -15.73 -32.37 21.81
N CYS A 119 -14.97 -33.11 21.00
CA CYS A 119 -15.07 -34.59 21.00
C CYS A 119 -14.68 -35.18 22.35
N THR A 120 -13.65 -34.66 23.00
CA THR A 120 -13.21 -35.15 24.33
C THR A 120 -14.25 -34.85 25.42
N LEU A 121 -14.91 -33.68 25.37
CA LEU A 121 -15.98 -33.33 26.31
C LEU A 121 -17.23 -34.17 26.10
N SER A 122 -17.63 -34.46 24.87
CA SER A 122 -18.78 -35.29 24.53
C SER A 122 -18.60 -36.72 25.00
N SER A 123 -17.44 -37.33 24.77
CA SER A 123 -17.14 -38.69 25.23
C SER A 123 -17.13 -38.83 26.75
N ARG A 124 -16.85 -37.75 27.49
CA ARG A 124 -16.87 -37.75 28.97
C ARG A 124 -18.27 -37.66 29.54
N GLN A 125 -19.25 -37.16 28.80
CA GLN A 125 -20.65 -37.10 29.21
C GLN A 125 -21.40 -38.42 28.99
N GLU A 126 -21.01 -39.23 28.02
CA GLU A 126 -21.65 -40.52 27.75
C GLU A 126 -21.24 -41.63 28.76
N ASN A 127 -20.17 -41.42 29.54
CA ASN A 127 -19.67 -42.38 30.54
C ASN A 127 -20.14 -42.07 31.98
N LYS A 128 -21.17 -41.26 32.17
CA LYS A 128 -21.83 -41.02 33.45
C LYS A 128 -23.27 -41.53 33.42
#